data_c874468dc41a47cd911dae06ac25e8a0
#
_entry.id   c874468dc41a47cd911dae06ac25e8a0
#
_cell.length_a   1.000
_cell.length_b   1.000
_cell.length_c   1.000
_cell.angle_alpha   90.00
_cell.angle_beta   90.00
_cell.angle_gamma   90.00
#
_symmetry.space_group_name_H-M   'P 1'
#
loop_
_entity.id
_entity.type
_entity.pdbx_description
1 polymer ?
#
loop_
_entity_poly.entity_id
_entity_poly.type
_entity_poly.pdbx_seq_one_letter_code
_entity_poly.pdbx_strand_id
1 'polypeptide(L)'
;MMGEKRRPVPPETRQSMEKIASFTVNHLTLLPGLYTSRKDRIGAETVTTFDLRLTAPNREPVMNTAEVHTIEHLGATFLRNEPVWKDRVIYFGPMGCRTGFYLLLAGDYESADITGLITEMFEFIRDYRGEVPGASPRDCGNYLDMNLPMANYLAKKYLDEVLYHITPDRLVYPE
;
A
#
# COMPACT_ATOMS: atom_id res chain seq x y z
N MET A 1 -12.85 -45.25 -1.00
CA MET A 1 -11.95 -44.18 -1.49
C MET A 1 -10.88 -43.98 -0.42
N MET A 2 -9.68 -44.45 -0.67
CA MET A 2 -8.54 -44.27 0.24
C MET A 2 -7.96 -42.88 0.01
N GLY A 3 -8.00 -42.02 1.05
CA GLY A 3 -7.40 -40.69 1.02
C GLY A 3 -5.88 -40.79 0.90
N GLU A 4 -5.36 -40.20 -0.17
CA GLU A 4 -3.92 -40.08 -0.41
C GLU A 4 -3.31 -39.14 0.63
N LYS A 5 -2.65 -39.70 1.62
CA LYS A 5 -1.90 -38.94 2.64
C LYS A 5 -0.73 -38.25 1.93
N ARG A 6 -0.80 -36.92 1.80
CA ARG A 6 0.33 -36.12 1.33
C ARG A 6 1.55 -36.41 2.20
N ARG A 7 2.62 -36.85 1.56
CA ARG A 7 3.89 -37.09 2.25
C ARG A 7 4.41 -35.77 2.83
N PRO A 8 4.88 -35.73 4.08
CA PRO A 8 5.51 -34.51 4.61
C PRO A 8 6.77 -34.20 3.81
N VAL A 9 6.93 -32.91 3.42
CA VAL A 9 8.13 -32.43 2.73
C VAL A 9 9.32 -32.54 3.68
N PRO A 10 10.45 -33.15 3.27
CA PRO A 10 11.63 -33.31 4.11
C PRO A 10 12.16 -31.95 4.62
N PRO A 11 12.69 -31.86 5.86
CA PRO A 11 13.15 -30.59 6.45
C PRO A 11 14.27 -29.89 5.65
N GLU A 12 15.08 -30.62 4.91
CA GLU A 12 16.16 -30.08 4.07
C GLU A 12 15.65 -29.26 2.88
N THR A 13 14.46 -29.55 2.37
CA THR A 13 13.83 -28.80 1.27
C THR A 13 13.27 -27.44 1.73
N ARG A 14 13.16 -27.21 3.03
CA ARG A 14 12.70 -25.92 3.59
C ARG A 14 13.81 -24.86 3.70
N GLN A 15 15.08 -25.23 3.57
CA GLN A 15 16.22 -24.31 3.73
C GLN A 15 16.64 -23.59 2.44
N SER A 16 16.05 -23.93 1.28
CA SER A 16 16.43 -23.37 -0.02
C SER A 16 15.36 -22.45 -0.66
N MET A 17 14.46 -21.88 0.15
CA MET A 17 13.49 -20.92 -0.40
C MET A 17 14.18 -19.60 -0.71
N GLU A 18 14.04 -19.13 -1.95
CA GLU A 18 14.54 -17.83 -2.37
C GLU A 18 13.77 -16.69 -1.66
N LYS A 19 14.47 -15.57 -1.42
CA LYS A 19 13.83 -14.37 -0.87
C LYS A 19 12.83 -13.83 -1.88
N ILE A 20 11.62 -13.52 -1.40
CA ILE A 20 10.62 -12.82 -2.21
C ILE A 20 11.04 -11.36 -2.45
N ALA A 21 10.53 -10.74 -3.51
CA ALA A 21 10.93 -9.39 -3.94
C ALA A 21 10.84 -8.34 -2.81
N SER A 22 9.80 -8.38 -1.97
CA SER A 22 9.65 -7.46 -0.85
C SER A 22 10.71 -7.61 0.25
N PHE A 23 11.42 -8.73 0.31
CA PHE A 23 12.52 -8.95 1.27
C PHE A 23 13.89 -8.60 0.69
N THR A 24 13.98 -8.20 -0.58
CA THR A 24 15.23 -7.76 -1.21
C THR A 24 15.46 -6.26 -1.07
N VAL A 25 14.42 -5.48 -0.74
CA VAL A 25 14.54 -4.04 -0.50
C VAL A 25 15.32 -3.77 0.78
N ASN A 26 16.27 -2.86 0.72
CA ASN A 26 17.06 -2.47 1.89
C ASN A 26 16.26 -1.55 2.84
N HIS A 27 15.62 -2.15 3.83
CA HIS A 27 14.79 -1.43 4.82
C HIS A 27 15.59 -0.55 5.80
N LEU A 28 16.91 -0.66 5.84
CA LEU A 28 17.75 0.19 6.69
C LEU A 28 17.93 1.59 6.08
N THR A 29 17.89 1.68 4.75
CA THR A 29 18.07 2.94 4.01
C THR A 29 16.78 3.46 3.37
N LEU A 30 15.72 2.63 3.31
CA LEU A 30 14.45 3.00 2.71
C LEU A 30 13.82 4.22 3.44
N LEU A 31 13.49 5.23 2.66
CA LEU A 31 12.83 6.47 3.12
C LEU A 31 11.33 6.43 2.84
N PRO A 32 10.52 7.27 3.48
CA PRO A 32 9.17 7.54 3.01
C PRO A 32 9.20 8.02 1.55
N GLY A 33 8.30 7.50 0.73
CA GLY A 33 8.34 7.75 -0.71
C GLY A 33 7.19 7.06 -1.45
N LEU A 34 7.25 7.09 -2.77
CA LEU A 34 6.33 6.42 -3.68
C LEU A 34 7.15 5.61 -4.69
N TYR A 35 7.17 4.30 -4.53
CA TYR A 35 8.07 3.45 -5.30
C TYR A 35 7.32 2.49 -6.21
N THR A 36 7.84 2.26 -7.42
CA THR A 36 7.47 1.09 -8.22
C THR A 36 8.11 -0.14 -7.56
N SER A 37 7.28 -0.96 -6.92
CA SER A 37 7.76 -2.12 -6.16
C SER A 37 8.11 -3.28 -7.07
N ARG A 38 7.21 -3.63 -7.98
CA ARG A 38 7.41 -4.67 -8.98
C ARG A 38 6.39 -4.58 -10.12
N LYS A 39 6.70 -5.27 -11.21
CA LYS A 39 5.81 -5.45 -12.35
C LYS A 39 5.65 -6.95 -12.62
N ASP A 40 4.42 -7.43 -12.51
CA ASP A 40 4.08 -8.84 -12.73
C ASP A 40 3.40 -8.98 -14.10
N ARG A 41 3.86 -9.90 -14.95
CA ARG A 41 3.19 -10.21 -16.23
C ARG A 41 2.23 -11.38 -16.05
N ILE A 42 0.98 -11.17 -16.44
CA ILE A 42 -0.08 -12.17 -16.38
C ILE A 42 -0.61 -12.33 -17.81
N GLY A 43 -0.08 -13.30 -18.56
CA GLY A 43 -0.36 -13.43 -19.98
C GLY A 43 0.21 -12.24 -20.77
N ALA A 44 -0.65 -11.52 -21.49
CA ALA A 44 -0.29 -10.32 -22.25
C ALA A 44 -0.32 -9.04 -21.40
N GLU A 45 -0.91 -9.10 -20.22
CA GLU A 45 -1.12 -7.93 -19.36
C GLU A 45 -0.01 -7.77 -18.33
N THR A 46 0.18 -6.53 -17.89
CA THR A 46 1.09 -6.18 -16.79
C THR A 46 0.27 -5.69 -15.60
N VAL A 47 0.68 -6.07 -14.39
CA VAL A 47 0.19 -5.50 -13.15
C VAL A 47 1.37 -4.82 -12.45
N THR A 48 1.25 -3.52 -12.20
CA THR A 48 2.25 -2.75 -11.47
C THR A 48 1.83 -2.62 -10.01
N THR A 49 2.72 -3.00 -9.10
CA THR A 49 2.57 -2.82 -7.65
C THR A 49 3.39 -1.62 -7.21
N PHE A 50 2.75 -0.67 -6.54
CA PHE A 50 3.38 0.51 -5.95
C PHE A 50 3.44 0.38 -4.43
N ASP A 51 4.54 0.85 -3.86
CA ASP A 51 4.79 0.97 -2.44
C ASP A 51 4.62 2.45 -2.03
N LEU A 52 3.53 2.75 -1.34
CA LEU A 52 3.28 4.05 -0.74
C LEU A 52 3.85 4.02 0.68
N ARG A 53 5.12 4.39 0.83
CA ARG A 53 5.84 4.32 2.11
C ARG A 53 5.64 5.60 2.90
N LEU A 54 4.85 5.54 3.98
CA LEU A 54 4.49 6.69 4.80
C LEU A 54 5.48 6.96 5.93
N THR A 55 6.11 5.91 6.47
CA THR A 55 7.06 6.02 7.58
C THR A 55 8.38 5.34 7.25
N ALA A 56 9.50 5.88 7.77
CA ALA A 56 10.81 5.27 7.60
C ALA A 56 10.89 3.95 8.40
N PRO A 57 11.06 2.77 7.72
CA PRO A 57 11.09 1.49 8.40
C PRO A 57 12.16 1.44 9.50
N ASN A 58 11.80 0.89 10.66
CA ASN A 58 12.68 0.69 11.82
C ASN A 58 13.30 1.97 12.42
N ARG A 59 12.92 3.17 11.93
CA ARG A 59 13.43 4.47 12.40
C ARG A 59 12.34 5.39 12.91
N GLU A 60 11.11 5.21 12.43
CA GLU A 60 9.93 5.94 12.90
C GLU A 60 8.93 4.97 13.54
N PRO A 61 8.06 5.45 14.44
CA PRO A 61 6.93 4.65 14.92
C PRO A 61 6.04 4.21 13.75
N VAL A 62 5.57 2.96 13.80
CA VAL A 62 4.59 2.48 12.82
C VAL A 62 3.21 3.08 13.08
N MET A 63 2.37 3.14 12.05
CA MET A 63 0.97 3.54 12.20
C MET A 63 0.21 2.51 13.05
N ASN A 64 -0.78 2.97 13.82
CA ASN A 64 -1.68 2.04 14.53
C ASN A 64 -2.78 1.52 13.60
N THR A 65 -3.48 0.48 14.04
CA THR A 65 -4.46 -0.21 13.20
C THR A 65 -5.61 0.68 12.78
N ALA A 66 -6.13 1.51 13.67
CA ALA A 66 -7.30 2.35 13.41
C ALA A 66 -7.07 3.42 12.33
N GLU A 67 -5.93 4.12 12.33
CA GLU A 67 -5.61 5.07 11.28
C GLU A 67 -5.26 4.40 9.96
N VAL A 68 -4.58 3.26 10.00
CA VAL A 68 -4.30 2.43 8.80
C VAL A 68 -5.61 2.00 8.15
N HIS A 69 -6.53 1.47 8.93
CA HIS A 69 -7.84 1.03 8.45
C HIS A 69 -8.68 2.19 7.90
N THR A 70 -8.62 3.36 8.55
CA THR A 70 -9.28 4.57 8.05
C THR A 70 -8.72 5.03 6.70
N ILE A 71 -7.38 5.05 6.55
CA ILE A 71 -6.72 5.42 5.28
C ILE A 71 -7.08 4.41 4.19
N GLU A 72 -7.14 3.11 4.51
CA GLU A 72 -7.56 2.07 3.57
C GLU A 72 -8.97 2.36 3.02
N HIS A 73 -9.96 2.58 3.89
CA HIS A 73 -11.34 2.87 3.48
C HIS A 73 -11.45 4.14 2.62
N LEU A 74 -10.80 5.23 3.04
CA LEU A 74 -10.83 6.50 2.32
C LEU A 74 -10.09 6.40 0.99
N GLY A 75 -8.89 5.82 0.97
CA GLY A 75 -8.09 5.65 -0.25
C GLY A 75 -8.76 4.72 -1.26
N ALA A 76 -9.31 3.59 -0.82
CA ALA A 76 -10.06 2.69 -1.70
C ALA A 76 -11.30 3.37 -2.28
N THR A 77 -12.02 4.15 -1.47
CA THR A 77 -13.18 4.92 -1.92
C THR A 77 -12.78 5.95 -2.97
N PHE A 78 -11.72 6.73 -2.73
CA PHE A 78 -11.21 7.71 -3.68
C PHE A 78 -10.83 7.05 -5.00
N LEU A 79 -9.96 6.05 -4.95
CA LEU A 79 -9.41 5.37 -6.14
C LEU A 79 -10.48 4.73 -7.02
N ARG A 80 -11.51 4.14 -6.40
CA ARG A 80 -12.62 3.50 -7.13
C ARG A 80 -13.65 4.49 -7.68
N ASN A 81 -13.57 5.76 -7.32
CA ASN A 81 -14.41 6.83 -7.84
C ASN A 81 -13.64 7.82 -8.72
N GLU A 82 -12.32 7.73 -8.80
CA GLU A 82 -11.51 8.59 -9.65
C GLU A 82 -11.78 8.29 -11.14
N PRO A 83 -12.17 9.26 -11.97
CA PRO A 83 -12.72 8.99 -13.31
C PRO A 83 -11.71 8.32 -14.27
N VAL A 84 -10.42 8.61 -14.16
CA VAL A 84 -9.37 8.15 -15.08
C VAL A 84 -8.84 6.77 -14.68
N TRP A 85 -8.67 6.53 -13.38
CA TRP A 85 -7.96 5.36 -12.86
C TRP A 85 -8.82 4.25 -12.31
N LYS A 86 -10.10 4.50 -11.98
CA LYS A 86 -11.00 3.55 -11.29
C LYS A 86 -11.01 2.15 -11.91
N ASP A 87 -11.00 2.06 -13.25
CA ASP A 87 -11.09 0.80 -13.97
C ASP A 87 -9.74 0.06 -14.05
N ARG A 88 -8.65 0.70 -13.59
CA ARG A 88 -7.30 0.12 -13.51
C ARG A 88 -6.93 -0.34 -12.11
N VAL A 89 -7.67 0.08 -11.10
CA VAL A 89 -7.40 -0.26 -9.69
C VAL A 89 -7.74 -1.74 -9.44
N ILE A 90 -6.73 -2.51 -9.09
CA ILE A 90 -6.89 -3.92 -8.70
C ILE A 90 -7.06 -4.02 -7.19
N TYR A 91 -6.15 -3.40 -6.43
CA TYR A 91 -6.13 -3.46 -4.98
C TYR A 91 -5.45 -2.24 -4.37
N PHE A 92 -5.97 -1.78 -3.24
CA PHE A 92 -5.30 -0.85 -2.33
C PHE A 92 -5.48 -1.36 -0.91
N GLY A 93 -4.39 -1.43 -0.16
CA GLY A 93 -4.45 -1.89 1.23
C GLY A 93 -3.12 -1.79 1.96
N PRO A 94 -3.14 -1.92 3.31
CA PRO A 94 -1.98 -1.71 4.14
C PRO A 94 -0.98 -2.86 4.05
N MET A 95 0.29 -2.53 4.30
CA MET A 95 1.32 -3.51 4.57
C MET A 95 1.20 -4.05 5.98
N GLY A 96 1.49 -5.33 6.19
CA GLY A 96 1.46 -5.96 7.51
C GLY A 96 2.42 -5.33 8.52
N CYS A 97 3.50 -4.69 8.06
CA CYS A 97 4.44 -3.95 8.90
C CYS A 97 3.93 -2.56 9.33
N ARG A 98 2.81 -2.09 8.78
CA ARG A 98 2.15 -0.81 9.07
C ARG A 98 3.03 0.42 8.84
N THR A 99 3.93 0.34 7.86
CA THR A 99 4.77 1.48 7.44
C THR A 99 4.31 2.13 6.14
N GLY A 100 3.32 1.54 5.48
CA GLY A 100 2.79 2.03 4.22
C GLY A 100 1.67 1.17 3.67
N PHE A 101 1.36 1.40 2.39
CA PHE A 101 0.28 0.73 1.65
C PHE A 101 0.81 0.21 0.31
N TYR A 102 0.16 -0.82 -0.20
CA TYR A 102 0.32 -1.25 -1.59
C TYR A 102 -0.87 -0.78 -2.44
N LEU A 103 -0.55 -0.26 -3.62
CA LEU A 103 -1.50 -0.03 -4.70
C LEU A 103 -1.11 -0.91 -5.88
N LEU A 104 -2.05 -1.71 -6.37
CA LEU A 104 -1.90 -2.52 -7.58
C LEU A 104 -2.76 -1.93 -8.70
N LEU A 105 -2.13 -1.63 -9.83
CA LEU A 105 -2.81 -1.15 -11.03
C LEU A 105 -2.61 -2.09 -12.22
N ALA A 106 -3.67 -2.28 -12.99
CA ALA A 106 -3.59 -2.93 -14.29
C ALA A 106 -2.93 -1.97 -15.29
N GLY A 107 -1.79 -2.38 -15.83
CA GLY A 107 -0.98 -1.63 -16.77
C GLY A 107 0.49 -1.56 -16.34
N ASP A 108 1.30 -1.02 -17.25
CA ASP A 108 2.75 -0.83 -17.07
C ASP A 108 3.04 0.64 -16.78
N TYR A 109 3.32 0.95 -15.52
CA TYR A 109 3.51 2.31 -15.03
C TYR A 109 4.76 2.43 -14.17
N GLU A 110 5.29 3.66 -14.09
CA GLU A 110 6.32 4.04 -13.12
C GLU A 110 5.72 4.92 -12.00
N SER A 111 6.44 5.04 -10.88
CA SER A 111 6.02 5.87 -9.74
C SER A 111 5.68 7.31 -10.16
N ALA A 112 6.46 7.86 -11.09
CA ALA A 112 6.24 9.23 -11.61
C ALA A 112 4.88 9.40 -12.29
N ASP A 113 4.36 8.35 -12.95
CA ASP A 113 3.10 8.41 -13.69
C ASP A 113 1.88 8.57 -12.77
N ILE A 114 1.99 8.12 -11.52
CA ILE A 114 0.89 8.13 -10.56
C ILE A 114 1.07 9.13 -9.42
N THR A 115 2.13 9.94 -9.44
CA THR A 115 2.38 10.93 -8.36
C THR A 115 1.19 11.89 -8.19
N GLY A 116 0.60 12.37 -9.28
CA GLY A 116 -0.59 13.22 -9.25
C GLY A 116 -1.78 12.52 -8.59
N LEU A 117 -2.10 11.29 -9.02
CA LEU A 117 -3.18 10.48 -8.46
C LEU A 117 -3.03 10.29 -6.93
N ILE A 118 -1.81 9.95 -6.49
CA ILE A 118 -1.55 9.71 -5.07
C ILE A 118 -1.60 11.01 -4.27
N THR A 119 -1.12 12.12 -4.84
CA THR A 119 -1.23 13.44 -4.20
C THR A 119 -2.70 13.81 -3.98
N GLU A 120 -3.55 13.72 -5.00
CA GLU A 120 -4.98 14.01 -4.90
C GLU A 120 -5.69 13.08 -3.91
N MET A 121 -5.34 11.80 -3.88
CA MET A 121 -5.88 10.84 -2.90
C MET A 121 -5.54 11.25 -1.47
N PHE A 122 -4.30 11.63 -1.19
CA PHE A 122 -3.91 12.03 0.16
C PHE A 122 -4.42 13.42 0.53
N GLU A 123 -4.62 14.33 -0.42
CA GLU A 123 -5.35 15.58 -0.20
C GLU A 123 -6.82 15.33 0.19
N PHE A 124 -7.47 14.41 -0.52
CA PHE A 124 -8.82 13.97 -0.16
C PHE A 124 -8.87 13.41 1.27
N ILE A 125 -7.92 12.52 1.64
CA ILE A 125 -7.86 11.93 2.99
C ILE A 125 -7.60 13.02 4.04
N ARG A 126 -6.65 13.94 3.80
CA ARG A 126 -6.32 15.05 4.71
C ARG A 126 -7.55 15.91 5.02
N ASP A 127 -8.34 16.21 4.01
CA ASP A 127 -9.44 17.14 4.09
C ASP A 127 -10.79 16.48 4.41
N TYR A 128 -10.82 15.14 4.46
CA TYR A 128 -12.05 14.40 4.71
C TYR A 128 -12.66 14.72 6.07
N ARG A 129 -13.99 14.90 6.07
CA ARG A 129 -14.79 15.14 7.28
C ARG A 129 -16.08 14.31 7.19
N GLY A 130 -16.55 13.87 8.33
CA GLY A 130 -17.77 13.07 8.42
C GLY A 130 -17.50 11.60 8.71
N GLU A 131 -18.48 10.76 8.45
CA GLU A 131 -18.36 9.30 8.66
C GLU A 131 -17.45 8.67 7.62
N VAL A 132 -16.58 7.77 8.06
CA VAL A 132 -15.69 7.03 7.14
C VAL A 132 -16.54 6.10 6.28
N PRO A 133 -16.39 6.12 4.95
CA PRO A 133 -17.16 5.25 4.05
C PRO A 133 -17.00 3.77 4.42
N GLY A 134 -18.11 3.05 4.48
CA GLY A 134 -18.12 1.63 4.84
C GLY A 134 -17.83 1.32 6.32
N ALA A 135 -17.70 2.31 7.19
CA ALA A 135 -17.52 2.10 8.63
C ALA A 135 -18.86 1.76 9.32
N SER A 136 -19.46 0.66 8.92
CA SER A 136 -20.71 0.15 9.49
C SER A 136 -20.59 -1.35 9.78
N PRO A 137 -21.36 -1.90 10.72
CA PRO A 137 -21.33 -3.33 11.03
C PRO A 137 -21.79 -4.21 9.87
N ARG A 138 -22.50 -3.64 8.90
CA ARG A 138 -22.92 -4.32 7.69
C ARG A 138 -21.81 -4.42 6.65
N ASP A 139 -20.98 -3.37 6.55
CA ASP A 139 -20.08 -3.19 5.41
C ASP A 139 -18.62 -3.51 5.76
N CYS A 140 -18.27 -3.53 7.07
CA CYS A 140 -16.93 -3.78 7.54
C CYS A 140 -16.90 -4.75 8.72
N GLY A 141 -15.96 -5.70 8.68
CA GLY A 141 -15.78 -6.71 9.73
C GLY A 141 -15.24 -6.16 11.07
N ASN A 142 -14.71 -4.93 11.07
CA ASN A 142 -14.18 -4.25 12.27
C ASN A 142 -14.42 -2.74 12.22
N TYR A 143 -15.66 -2.34 12.02
CA TYR A 143 -16.05 -0.96 11.73
C TYR A 143 -15.76 0.06 12.84
N LEU A 144 -15.53 -0.40 14.07
CA LEU A 144 -15.19 0.46 15.22
C LEU A 144 -13.70 0.84 15.27
N ASP A 145 -12.83 0.12 14.54
CA ASP A 145 -11.38 0.37 14.51
C ASP A 145 -11.05 1.45 13.49
N MET A 146 -11.51 2.69 13.76
CA MET A 146 -11.32 3.86 12.91
C MET A 146 -10.78 5.04 13.71
N ASN A 147 -9.85 5.81 13.09
CA ASN A 147 -9.29 7.03 13.67
C ASN A 147 -9.10 8.08 12.57
N LEU A 148 -10.18 8.79 12.22
CA LEU A 148 -10.16 9.82 11.19
C LEU A 148 -9.20 10.98 11.48
N PRO A 149 -9.16 11.56 12.71
CA PRO A 149 -8.21 12.64 13.00
C PRO A 149 -6.75 12.26 12.77
N MET A 150 -6.36 11.03 13.14
CA MET A 150 -5.00 10.56 12.91
C MET A 150 -4.75 10.23 11.43
N ALA A 151 -5.74 9.69 10.72
CA ALA A 151 -5.64 9.49 9.27
C ALA A 151 -5.44 10.82 8.52
N ASN A 152 -6.18 11.88 8.89
CA ASN A 152 -5.99 13.22 8.33
C ASN A 152 -4.57 13.76 8.62
N TYR A 153 -4.07 13.57 9.85
CA TYR A 153 -2.71 13.99 10.23
C TYR A 153 -1.64 13.25 9.42
N LEU A 154 -1.74 11.93 9.30
CA LEU A 154 -0.79 11.12 8.55
C LEU A 154 -0.81 11.44 7.05
N ALA A 155 -1.99 11.71 6.49
CA ALA A 155 -2.12 12.16 5.12
C ALA A 155 -1.42 13.51 4.92
N LYS A 156 -1.64 14.48 5.83
CA LYS A 156 -0.94 15.77 5.80
C LYS A 156 0.57 15.59 5.90
N LYS A 157 1.06 14.75 6.83
CA LYS A 157 2.49 14.46 7.00
C LYS A 157 3.09 13.92 5.69
N TYR A 158 2.45 12.94 5.06
CA TYR A 158 2.95 12.33 3.82
C TYR A 158 2.95 13.32 2.65
N LEU A 159 1.93 14.17 2.54
CA LEU A 159 1.90 15.27 1.57
C LEU A 159 3.07 16.24 1.76
N ASP A 160 3.24 16.75 2.98
CA ASP A 160 4.22 17.80 3.28
C ASP A 160 5.67 17.27 3.18
N GLU A 161 5.92 16.05 3.67
CA GLU A 161 7.28 15.49 3.75
C GLU A 161 7.71 14.77 2.47
N VAL A 162 6.77 14.33 1.63
CA VAL A 162 7.07 13.51 0.44
C VAL A 162 6.43 14.08 -0.82
N LEU A 163 5.09 14.06 -0.92
CA LEU A 163 4.42 14.21 -2.21
C LEU A 163 4.55 15.59 -2.82
N TYR A 164 4.49 16.66 -2.03
CA TYR A 164 4.61 18.04 -2.55
C TYR A 164 6.03 18.40 -3.00
N HIS A 165 7.03 17.64 -2.58
CA HIS A 165 8.44 17.89 -2.88
C HIS A 165 9.17 16.60 -3.25
N ILE A 166 8.48 15.71 -4.00
CA ILE A 166 9.01 14.38 -4.30
C ILE A 166 10.28 14.49 -5.17
N THR A 167 11.32 13.82 -4.71
CA THR A 167 12.63 13.79 -5.35
C THR A 167 12.89 12.40 -5.97
N PRO A 168 13.80 12.26 -6.95
CA PRO A 168 14.06 10.99 -7.63
C PRO A 168 14.39 9.83 -6.69
N ASP A 169 15.08 10.09 -5.58
CA ASP A 169 15.43 9.11 -4.53
C ASP A 169 14.23 8.63 -3.69
N ARG A 170 13.06 9.29 -3.86
CA ARG A 170 11.78 8.90 -3.26
C ARG A 170 10.87 8.15 -4.24
N LEU A 171 11.32 7.95 -5.47
CA LEU A 171 10.59 7.25 -6.55
C LEU A 171 11.24 5.91 -6.92
N VAL A 172 12.50 5.70 -6.53
CA VAL A 172 13.28 4.48 -6.82
C VAL A 172 13.83 3.92 -5.51
N TYR A 173 13.73 2.60 -5.34
CA TYR A 173 14.28 1.95 -4.15
C TYR A 173 15.78 2.19 -4.01
N PRO A 174 16.28 2.40 -2.78
CA PRO A 174 17.70 2.46 -2.52
C PRO A 174 18.38 1.12 -2.81
N GLU A 175 19.62 1.17 -3.29
CA GLU A 175 20.47 -0.01 -3.51
C GLU A 175 20.89 -0.69 -2.19
#